data_294872732d774fff90020b892d4d4f46
#
_entry.id   294872732d774fff90020b892d4d4f46
#
_cell.length_a   1.000
_cell.length_b   1.000
_cell.length_c   1.000
_cell.angle_alpha   90.00
_cell.angle_beta   90.00
_cell.angle_gamma   90.00
#
_symmetry.space_group_name_H-M   'P 1'
#
loop_
_entity.id
_entity.type
_entity.pdbx_description
1 polymer ?
#
loop_
_entity_poly.entity_id
_entity_poly.type
_entity_poly.pdbx_seq_one_letter_code
_entity_poly.pdbx_strand_id
1 'polypeptide(L)'
;MARVRKITTMAELQAALQAAFNAINRDFYGGELEKVIITVKEGKRKGAFGWIEVAKNWKQNGKDRHEINISADYIGERSVEETIITLMHEMVHLYNMQHEIKDTTRAGIYHNKNFKRTAEAHGLDVEQLSGIGWSR
;
A
#
# COMPACT_ATOMS: atom_id res chain seq x y z
N MET A 1 -19.65 -24.41 -2.02
CA MET A 1 -18.26 -23.96 -1.88
C MET A 1 -18.01 -22.79 -2.81
N ALA A 2 -17.49 -21.69 -2.27
CA ALA A 2 -17.24 -20.52 -3.08
C ALA A 2 -16.11 -20.80 -4.09
N ARG A 3 -16.31 -20.42 -5.33
CA ARG A 3 -15.31 -20.57 -6.36
C ARG A 3 -14.29 -19.44 -6.27
N VAL A 4 -13.02 -19.79 -6.12
CA VAL A 4 -11.95 -18.80 -6.13
C VAL A 4 -11.78 -18.27 -7.56
N ARG A 5 -11.98 -16.97 -7.73
CA ARG A 5 -11.80 -16.32 -9.02
C ARG A 5 -10.33 -16.14 -9.32
N LYS A 6 -9.87 -16.65 -10.43
CA LYS A 6 -8.50 -16.45 -10.89
C LYS A 6 -8.37 -15.09 -11.57
N ILE A 7 -7.39 -14.30 -11.14
CA ILE A 7 -7.07 -13.05 -11.79
C ILE A 7 -6.11 -13.33 -12.94
N THR A 8 -6.52 -12.98 -14.15
CA THR A 8 -5.78 -13.31 -15.38
C THR A 8 -5.28 -12.09 -16.13
N THR A 9 -5.76 -10.88 -15.81
CA THR A 9 -5.33 -9.65 -16.48
C THR A 9 -4.89 -8.59 -15.49
N MET A 10 -4.08 -7.64 -15.97
CA MET A 10 -3.64 -6.50 -15.16
C MET A 10 -4.82 -5.61 -14.76
N ALA A 11 -5.79 -5.45 -15.66
CA ALA A 11 -7.00 -4.68 -15.36
C ALA A 11 -7.81 -5.31 -14.22
N GLU A 12 -7.95 -6.64 -14.22
CA GLU A 12 -8.62 -7.36 -13.14
C GLU A 12 -7.88 -7.22 -11.81
N LEU A 13 -6.56 -7.30 -11.84
CA LEU A 13 -5.73 -7.12 -10.66
C LEU A 13 -5.88 -5.71 -10.10
N GLN A 14 -5.81 -4.69 -10.95
CA GLN A 14 -5.96 -3.30 -10.54
C GLN A 14 -7.34 -3.05 -9.91
N ALA A 15 -8.39 -3.59 -10.51
CA ALA A 15 -9.76 -3.49 -9.99
C ALA A 15 -9.88 -4.19 -8.62
N ALA A 16 -9.27 -5.37 -8.48
CA ALA A 16 -9.27 -6.12 -7.22
C ALA A 16 -8.53 -5.37 -6.11
N LEU A 17 -7.40 -4.75 -6.44
CA LEU A 17 -6.64 -3.94 -5.48
C LEU A 17 -7.41 -2.69 -5.07
N GLN A 18 -8.10 -2.05 -6.00
CA GLN A 18 -8.94 -0.88 -5.68
C GLN A 18 -10.09 -1.28 -4.75
N ALA A 19 -10.73 -2.41 -4.99
CA ALA A 19 -11.78 -2.93 -4.12
C ALA A 19 -11.23 -3.29 -2.73
N ALA A 20 -10.03 -3.88 -2.67
CA ALA A 20 -9.36 -4.19 -1.42
C ALA A 20 -9.02 -2.92 -0.64
N PHE A 21 -8.52 -1.88 -1.31
CA PHE A 21 -8.26 -0.58 -0.68
C PHE A 21 -9.53 -0.04 -0.02
N ASN A 22 -10.64 -0.05 -0.74
CA ASN A 22 -11.91 0.47 -0.22
C ASN A 22 -12.38 -0.31 1.01
N ALA A 23 -12.27 -1.64 0.98
CA ALA A 23 -12.66 -2.49 2.09
C ALA A 23 -11.77 -2.29 3.32
N ILE A 24 -10.47 -2.24 3.12
CA ILE A 24 -9.50 -2.01 4.20
C ILE A 24 -9.69 -0.62 4.81
N ASN A 25 -9.89 0.39 3.98
CA ASN A 25 -10.15 1.75 4.45
C ASN A 25 -11.40 1.79 5.34
N ARG A 26 -12.48 1.15 4.89
CA ARG A 26 -13.72 1.08 5.67
C ARG A 26 -13.50 0.34 6.99
N ASP A 27 -12.88 -0.83 6.96
CA ASP A 27 -12.84 -1.75 8.10
C ASP A 27 -11.75 -1.42 9.12
N PHE A 28 -10.62 -0.84 8.68
CA PHE A 28 -9.49 -0.56 9.56
C PHE A 28 -9.20 0.91 9.78
N TYR A 29 -9.68 1.78 8.91
CA TYR A 29 -9.45 3.24 8.99
C TYR A 29 -10.75 4.05 9.13
N GLY A 30 -11.89 3.39 9.26
CA GLY A 30 -13.17 4.07 9.39
C GLY A 30 -13.53 4.94 8.19
N GLY A 31 -12.98 4.65 7.03
CA GLY A 31 -13.20 5.43 5.81
C GLY A 31 -12.42 6.73 5.73
N GLU A 32 -11.48 6.95 6.63
CA GLU A 32 -10.77 8.22 6.78
C GLU A 32 -9.72 8.48 5.67
N LEU A 33 -9.19 7.44 5.05
CA LEU A 33 -8.16 7.62 4.03
C LEU A 33 -8.73 8.24 2.77
N GLU A 34 -7.99 9.19 2.18
CA GLU A 34 -8.32 9.75 0.88
C GLU A 34 -8.28 8.66 -0.19
N LYS A 35 -9.14 8.79 -1.19
CA LYS A 35 -9.07 7.89 -2.35
C LYS A 35 -7.76 8.11 -3.08
N VAL A 36 -7.18 7.02 -3.55
CA VAL A 36 -5.93 7.02 -4.33
C VAL A 36 -6.15 6.30 -5.65
N ILE A 37 -5.24 6.54 -6.58
CA ILE A 37 -5.16 5.75 -7.81
C ILE A 37 -4.19 4.61 -7.53
N ILE A 38 -4.61 3.38 -7.80
CA ILE A 38 -3.75 2.21 -7.65
C ILE A 38 -3.30 1.76 -9.03
N THR A 39 -2.01 1.64 -9.22
CA THR A 39 -1.40 1.18 -10.47
C THR A 39 -0.53 -0.04 -10.23
N VAL A 40 -0.39 -0.85 -11.27
CA VAL A 40 0.51 -2.01 -11.28
C VAL A 40 1.52 -1.75 -12.39
N LYS A 41 2.78 -1.56 -12.02
CA LYS A 41 3.84 -1.26 -13.00
C LYS A 41 5.20 -1.71 -12.49
N GLU A 42 6.21 -1.63 -13.34
CA GLU A 42 7.57 -2.02 -12.99
C GLU A 42 8.07 -1.28 -11.76
N GLY A 43 8.78 -1.99 -10.90
CA GLY A 43 9.34 -1.43 -9.68
C GLY A 43 10.43 -0.40 -9.95
N LYS A 44 10.48 0.64 -9.12
CA LYS A 44 11.50 1.68 -9.19
C LYS A 44 12.88 1.18 -8.80
N ARG A 45 12.94 0.16 -7.95
CA ARG A 45 14.19 -0.44 -7.49
C ARG A 45 13.97 -1.91 -7.19
N LYS A 46 15.07 -2.68 -7.25
CA LYS A 46 15.05 -4.10 -6.95
C LYS A 46 14.57 -4.33 -5.51
N GLY A 47 13.68 -5.28 -5.33
CA GLY A 47 13.15 -5.65 -4.03
C GLY A 47 11.98 -4.80 -3.53
N ALA A 48 11.60 -3.75 -4.23
CA ALA A 48 10.44 -2.95 -3.85
C ALA A 48 9.17 -3.61 -4.38
N PHE A 49 8.28 -4.03 -3.47
CA PHE A 49 7.00 -4.65 -3.83
C PHE A 49 5.91 -3.63 -4.09
N GLY A 50 6.04 -2.45 -3.51
CA GLY A 50 5.10 -1.35 -3.72
C GLY A 50 5.70 -0.04 -3.23
N TRP A 51 5.09 1.07 -3.61
CA TRP A 51 5.47 2.40 -3.15
C TRP A 51 4.33 3.38 -3.32
N ILE A 52 4.40 4.49 -2.60
CA ILE A 52 3.44 5.57 -2.74
C ILE A 52 4.14 6.80 -3.34
N GLU A 53 3.48 7.44 -4.30
CA GLU A 53 3.97 8.72 -4.84
C GLU A 53 3.56 9.85 -3.92
N VAL A 54 4.54 10.62 -3.46
CA VAL A 54 4.30 11.76 -2.57
C VAL A 54 3.55 12.88 -3.29
N ALA A 55 3.89 13.13 -4.56
CA ALA A 55 3.20 14.11 -5.36
C ALA A 55 1.84 13.59 -5.83
N LYS A 56 0.83 14.46 -5.86
CA LYS A 56 -0.50 14.12 -6.39
C LYS A 56 -0.51 14.35 -7.90
N ASN A 57 -0.12 13.33 -8.65
CA ASN A 57 0.03 13.42 -10.10
C ASN A 57 -1.24 13.09 -10.89
N TRP A 58 -2.29 12.66 -10.22
CA TRP A 58 -3.53 12.23 -10.85
C TRP A 58 -4.69 13.15 -10.49
N LYS A 59 -5.59 13.36 -11.45
CA LYS A 59 -6.88 14.01 -11.19
C LYS A 59 -8.01 13.01 -11.39
N GLN A 60 -8.93 12.98 -10.44
CA GLN A 60 -10.12 12.16 -10.49
C GLN A 60 -11.30 12.97 -9.98
N ASN A 61 -12.32 13.15 -10.81
CA ASN A 61 -13.48 13.98 -10.47
C ASN A 61 -13.10 15.39 -10.00
N GLY A 62 -12.09 15.98 -10.65
CA GLY A 62 -11.60 17.33 -10.33
C GLY A 62 -10.71 17.42 -9.09
N LYS A 63 -10.41 16.32 -8.43
CA LYS A 63 -9.55 16.28 -7.24
C LYS A 63 -8.21 15.64 -7.53
N ASP A 64 -7.16 16.20 -6.97
CA ASP A 64 -5.82 15.63 -7.06
C ASP A 64 -5.72 14.38 -6.17
N ARG A 65 -5.06 13.33 -6.69
CA ARG A 65 -4.94 12.04 -6.02
C ARG A 65 -3.49 11.58 -5.95
N HIS A 66 -3.12 10.98 -4.82
CA HIS A 66 -1.89 10.21 -4.70
C HIS A 66 -2.01 8.91 -5.48
N GLU A 67 -0.87 8.32 -5.80
CA GLU A 67 -0.80 7.03 -6.46
C GLU A 67 -0.11 6.02 -5.55
N ILE A 68 -0.74 4.86 -5.35
CA ILE A 68 -0.08 3.70 -4.76
C ILE A 68 0.26 2.75 -5.89
N ASN A 69 1.53 2.39 -5.98
CA ASN A 69 2.03 1.48 -7.01
C ASN A 69 2.30 0.12 -6.40
N ILE A 70 1.85 -0.92 -7.07
CA ILE A 70 2.20 -2.31 -6.74
C ILE A 70 3.13 -2.80 -7.85
N SER A 71 4.26 -3.39 -7.46
CA SER A 71 5.25 -3.84 -8.43
C SER A 71 4.73 -4.99 -9.28
N ALA A 72 4.78 -4.82 -10.59
CA ALA A 72 4.45 -5.87 -11.55
C ALA A 72 5.48 -6.99 -11.58
N ASP A 73 6.72 -6.71 -11.13
CA ASP A 73 7.84 -7.63 -11.21
C ASP A 73 7.63 -8.92 -10.39
N TYR A 74 6.81 -8.84 -9.35
CA TYR A 74 6.60 -9.94 -8.40
C TYR A 74 5.21 -10.56 -8.49
N ILE A 75 4.39 -10.14 -9.45
CA ILE A 75 3.06 -10.71 -9.69
C ILE A 75 3.24 -12.14 -10.20
N GLY A 76 2.57 -13.10 -9.56
CA GLY A 76 2.73 -14.52 -9.87
C GLY A 76 3.77 -15.23 -9.01
N GLU A 77 4.70 -14.50 -8.40
CA GLU A 77 5.65 -15.06 -7.45
C GLU A 77 5.18 -14.93 -6.01
N ARG A 78 4.33 -13.94 -5.75
CA ARG A 78 3.78 -13.67 -4.42
C ARG A 78 2.32 -14.04 -4.36
N SER A 79 1.87 -14.48 -3.18
CA SER A 79 0.46 -14.82 -2.95
C SER A 79 -0.41 -13.57 -2.97
N VAL A 80 -1.72 -13.76 -3.12
CA VAL A 80 -2.70 -12.68 -2.98
C VAL A 80 -2.57 -12.02 -1.60
N GLU A 81 -2.42 -12.83 -0.55
CA GLU A 81 -2.24 -12.31 0.82
C GLU A 81 -1.03 -11.41 0.95
N GLU A 82 0.11 -11.81 0.39
CA GLU A 82 1.33 -11.00 0.40
C GLU A 82 1.13 -9.68 -0.34
N THR A 83 0.43 -9.70 -1.46
CA THR A 83 0.12 -8.49 -2.23
C THR A 83 -0.80 -7.55 -1.44
N ILE A 84 -1.80 -8.08 -0.74
CA ILE A 84 -2.68 -7.29 0.13
C ILE A 84 -1.88 -6.69 1.30
N ILE A 85 -0.96 -7.44 1.89
CA ILE A 85 -0.08 -6.91 2.94
C ILE A 85 0.77 -5.74 2.41
N THR A 86 1.28 -5.85 1.19
CA THR A 86 1.99 -4.74 0.55
C THR A 86 1.09 -3.52 0.40
N LEU A 87 -0.16 -3.71 -0.05
CA LEU A 87 -1.14 -2.62 -0.13
C LEU A 87 -1.36 -1.98 1.25
N MET A 88 -1.55 -2.79 2.28
CA MET A 88 -1.74 -2.28 3.64
C MET A 88 -0.53 -1.49 4.15
N HIS A 89 0.67 -1.94 3.80
CA HIS A 89 1.91 -1.21 4.11
C HIS A 89 1.89 0.20 3.51
N GLU A 90 1.52 0.32 2.23
CA GLU A 90 1.44 1.64 1.58
C GLU A 90 0.30 2.48 2.15
N MET A 91 -0.78 1.86 2.59
CA MET A 91 -1.89 2.58 3.24
C MET A 91 -1.47 3.18 4.58
N VAL A 92 -0.56 2.56 5.31
CA VAL A 92 0.03 3.13 6.52
C VAL A 92 0.78 4.43 6.19
N HIS A 93 1.57 4.42 5.13
CA HIS A 93 2.25 5.64 4.67
C HIS A 93 1.25 6.72 4.28
N LEU A 94 0.18 6.36 3.59
CA LEU A 94 -0.87 7.30 3.21
C LEU A 94 -1.51 7.97 4.44
N TYR A 95 -1.87 7.17 5.44
CA TYR A 95 -2.41 7.69 6.69
C TYR A 95 -1.46 8.69 7.34
N ASN A 96 -0.19 8.31 7.46
CA ASN A 96 0.81 9.15 8.08
C ASN A 96 1.05 10.44 7.29
N MET A 97 1.01 10.37 5.95
CA MET A 97 1.08 11.56 5.11
C MET A 97 -0.09 12.51 5.34
N GLN A 98 -1.32 11.98 5.44
CA GLN A 98 -2.52 12.78 5.71
C GLN A 98 -2.47 13.46 7.08
N HIS A 99 -1.83 12.83 8.06
CA HIS A 99 -1.72 13.33 9.42
C HIS A 99 -0.40 14.05 9.70
N GLU A 100 0.43 14.25 8.69
CA GLU A 100 1.74 14.89 8.80
C GLU A 100 2.64 14.21 9.84
N ILE A 101 2.57 12.87 9.88
CA ILE A 101 3.39 12.02 10.73
C ILE A 101 4.59 11.52 9.93
N LYS A 102 5.79 11.82 10.39
CA LYS A 102 7.01 11.30 9.77
C LYS A 102 7.22 9.85 10.19
N ASP A 103 7.11 8.93 9.25
CA ASP A 103 7.17 7.48 9.51
C ASP A 103 8.43 6.80 8.98
N THR A 104 9.29 7.54 8.29
CA THR A 104 10.56 7.02 7.80
C THR A 104 11.72 7.93 8.15
N THR A 105 12.91 7.34 8.22
CA THR A 105 14.18 8.03 8.36
C THR A 105 15.16 7.46 7.33
N ARG A 106 16.42 7.94 7.30
CA ARG A 106 17.44 7.47 6.37
C ARG A 106 16.98 7.55 4.90
N ALA A 107 16.55 8.77 4.51
CA ALA A 107 16.08 9.06 3.14
C ALA A 107 14.90 8.17 2.70
N GLY A 108 14.00 7.83 3.62
CA GLY A 108 12.80 7.06 3.33
C GLY A 108 12.99 5.54 3.39
N ILE A 109 14.18 5.07 3.75
CA ILE A 109 14.47 3.63 3.78
C ILE A 109 14.05 2.99 5.10
N TYR A 110 14.32 3.65 6.22
CA TYR A 110 14.08 3.08 7.55
C TYR A 110 12.69 3.48 8.07
N HIS A 111 11.85 2.48 8.32
CA HIS A 111 10.53 2.67 8.93
C HIS A 111 10.68 2.79 10.45
N ASN A 112 10.28 3.92 11.00
CA ASN A 112 10.46 4.21 12.41
C ASN A 112 9.29 3.72 13.28
N LYS A 113 9.30 4.06 14.57
CA LYS A 113 8.24 3.64 15.50
C LYS A 113 6.88 4.26 15.19
N ASN A 114 6.84 5.40 14.50
CA ASN A 114 5.57 5.99 14.07
C ASN A 114 4.90 5.09 13.02
N PHE A 115 5.68 4.53 12.09
CA PHE A 115 5.17 3.54 11.15
C PHE A 115 4.60 2.34 11.90
N LYS A 116 5.35 1.78 12.85
CA LYS A 116 4.90 0.66 13.66
C LYS A 116 3.58 0.95 14.35
N ARG A 117 3.48 2.11 14.98
CA ARG A 117 2.32 2.51 15.77
C ARG A 117 1.06 2.62 14.90
N THR A 118 1.17 3.26 13.76
CA THR A 118 0.06 3.37 12.81
C THR A 118 -0.32 2.01 12.25
N ALA A 119 0.66 1.21 11.85
CA ALA A 119 0.42 -0.12 11.29
C ALA A 119 -0.36 -1.00 12.27
N GLU A 120 0.11 -1.09 13.50
CA GLU A 120 -0.53 -1.93 14.52
C GLU A 120 -1.92 -1.43 14.91
N ALA A 121 -2.12 -0.12 14.92
CA ALA A 121 -3.43 0.46 15.20
C ALA A 121 -4.46 0.15 14.11
N HIS A 122 -4.01 -0.21 12.91
CA HIS A 122 -4.87 -0.45 11.75
C HIS A 122 -4.77 -1.87 11.18
N GLY A 123 -4.43 -2.83 12.03
CA GLY A 123 -4.55 -4.25 11.71
C GLY A 123 -3.36 -4.88 11.00
N LEU A 124 -2.23 -4.18 10.89
CA LEU A 124 -1.03 -4.72 10.25
C LEU A 124 0.05 -4.99 11.29
N ASP A 125 0.40 -6.26 11.47
CA ASP A 125 1.53 -6.63 12.32
C ASP A 125 2.84 -6.37 11.59
N VAL A 126 3.82 -5.83 12.30
CA VAL A 126 5.13 -5.54 11.74
C VAL A 126 6.24 -6.06 12.65
N GLU A 127 7.39 -6.31 12.04
CA GLU A 127 8.60 -6.77 12.73
C GLU A 127 9.73 -5.77 12.49
N GLN A 128 10.65 -5.66 13.44
CA GLN A 128 11.84 -4.85 13.23
C GLN A 128 12.84 -5.65 12.40
N LEU A 129 13.11 -5.15 11.19
CA LEU A 129 13.99 -5.79 10.24
C LEU A 129 15.30 -5.01 10.11
N SER A 130 16.40 -5.74 9.90
CA SER A 130 17.72 -5.13 9.77
C SER A 130 17.78 -4.17 8.57
N GLY A 131 18.17 -2.95 8.81
CA GLY A 131 18.37 -1.92 7.79
C GLY A 131 17.13 -1.19 7.29
N ILE A 132 15.93 -1.73 7.51
CA ILE A 132 14.69 -1.09 7.04
C ILE A 132 13.69 -0.76 8.15
N GLY A 133 14.00 -1.15 9.38
CA GLY A 133 13.18 -0.85 10.54
C GLY A 133 11.91 -1.70 10.62
N TRP A 134 10.83 -1.09 11.07
CA TRP A 134 9.56 -1.80 11.29
C TRP A 134 8.83 -2.00 9.96
N SER A 135 8.61 -3.24 9.59
CA SER A 135 7.94 -3.58 8.34
C SER A 135 7.39 -5.00 8.38
N ARG A 136 6.70 -5.35 7.31
CA ARG A 136 6.21 -6.71 7.11
C ARG A 136 6.36 -7.16 5.65
#